data_112069b3d188d6a163618bd293a3242f
#
_entry.id   112069b3d188d6a163618bd293a3242f
#
_cell.length_a   1.000
_cell.length_b   1.000
_cell.length_c   1.000
_cell.angle_alpha   90.00
_cell.angle_beta   90.00
_cell.angle_gamma   90.00
#
_symmetry.space_group_name_H-M   'P 1'
#
loop_
_entity.id
_entity.type
_entity.pdbx_description
1 polymer ?
#
loop_
_entity_poly.entity_id
_entity_poly.type
_entity_poly.pdbx_seq_one_letter_code
_entity_poly.pdbx_strand_id
1 'polypeptide(L)'
;MHQSDVADRSLFSLSWPIFIDIFLHLATLLINTYMISHVSTAYLAAMGVGNQVFDLFITIFNFISVGCSVVIAQYLGAGKRDKASQAIHISIAFNFLLGFSSAIIILFFGYNILNVMNTPEHLVQDGYNYLHILGICLIPEAISIILAACLRVYGKSKAAMYVTLIANIVTVIGNMIVLYGFFGLPQYGLVGVAWSTVVGRIIAVVLLCGLLFYGLRIKFDIRLLVIWSKNMLAKILHIGLPAAGENLVWILHYMTASAFIGLMGEVPLAAQTLYFQLSLFLMLFGIAISIGNEILVGHLVGAKRFDDAFTRGFKSLKAGVLFTIGVVIIYWFMRDPILYSITEDQRIIDQLLPLFILSVFLEPGRTF
;
A
#
# COMPACT_ATOMS: atom_id res chain seq x y z
N MET A 1 -15.07 25.12 4.72
CA MET A 1 -15.57 23.82 5.18
C MET A 1 -15.50 23.82 6.70
N HIS A 2 -16.63 23.64 7.38
CA HIS A 2 -16.70 23.58 8.84
C HIS A 2 -15.97 22.35 9.37
N GLN A 3 -15.29 22.49 10.52
CA GLN A 3 -14.45 21.45 11.14
C GLN A 3 -15.19 20.20 11.63
N SER A 4 -16.52 20.30 11.85
CA SER A 4 -17.40 19.19 12.21
C SER A 4 -17.63 18.18 11.09
N ASP A 5 -17.24 18.52 9.85
CA ASP A 5 -17.70 17.83 8.64
C ASP A 5 -17.02 16.47 8.37
N VAL A 6 -15.78 16.23 8.85
CA VAL A 6 -15.08 14.94 8.63
C VAL A 6 -15.37 13.95 9.76
N ALA A 7 -15.35 14.41 11.02
CA ALA A 7 -15.61 13.56 12.19
C ALA A 7 -17.00 12.92 12.17
N ASP A 8 -18.00 13.63 11.60
CA ASP A 8 -19.38 13.19 11.54
C ASP A 8 -19.74 12.42 10.24
N ARG A 9 -18.77 12.21 9.34
CA ARG A 9 -18.97 11.41 8.12
C ARG A 9 -19.24 9.95 8.42
N SER A 10 -19.95 9.29 7.49
CA SER A 10 -20.11 7.84 7.56
C SER A 10 -18.79 7.15 7.27
N LEU A 11 -18.48 6.09 8.01
CA LEU A 11 -17.31 5.24 7.81
C LEU A 11 -17.24 4.75 6.35
N PHE A 12 -18.37 4.29 5.82
CA PHE A 12 -18.45 3.76 4.46
C PHE A 12 -18.05 4.80 3.40
N SER A 13 -18.42 6.08 3.58
CA SER A 13 -18.07 7.13 2.61
C SER A 13 -16.57 7.41 2.50
N LEU A 14 -15.81 7.10 3.57
CA LEU A 14 -14.34 7.20 3.60
C LEU A 14 -13.69 5.89 3.17
N SER A 15 -14.17 4.76 3.69
CA SER A 15 -13.55 3.45 3.46
C SER A 15 -13.76 2.92 2.04
N TRP A 16 -14.91 3.18 1.41
CA TRP A 16 -15.18 2.68 0.06
C TRP A 16 -14.18 3.20 -1.00
N PRO A 17 -13.87 4.51 -1.06
CA PRO A 17 -12.83 4.99 -1.96
C PRO A 17 -11.43 4.45 -1.62
N ILE A 18 -11.14 4.22 -0.33
CA ILE A 18 -9.86 3.62 0.09
C ILE A 18 -9.79 2.16 -0.36
N PHE A 19 -10.88 1.42 -0.23
CA PHE A 19 -10.97 0.04 -0.74
C PHE A 19 -10.70 -0.02 -2.25
N ILE A 20 -11.36 0.85 -3.04
CA ILE A 20 -11.12 0.92 -4.49
C ILE A 20 -9.67 1.30 -4.78
N ASP A 21 -9.09 2.22 -4.04
CA ASP A 21 -7.70 2.66 -4.19
C ASP A 21 -6.72 1.48 -4.03
N ILE A 22 -6.88 0.69 -2.95
CA ILE A 22 -6.06 -0.50 -2.70
C ILE A 22 -6.31 -1.57 -3.76
N PHE A 23 -7.56 -1.80 -4.13
CA PHE A 23 -7.94 -2.76 -5.18
C PHE A 23 -7.33 -2.39 -6.54
N LEU A 24 -7.36 -1.12 -6.93
CA LEU A 24 -6.74 -0.62 -8.17
C LEU A 24 -5.23 -0.87 -8.18
N HIS A 25 -4.59 -0.73 -7.03
CA HIS A 25 -3.15 -1.02 -6.89
C HIS A 25 -2.86 -2.50 -7.16
N LEU A 26 -3.63 -3.38 -6.51
CA LEU A 26 -3.53 -4.83 -6.71
C LEU A 26 -3.86 -5.24 -8.16
N ALA A 27 -4.92 -4.69 -8.73
CA ALA A 27 -5.32 -4.95 -10.12
C ALA A 27 -4.22 -4.53 -11.10
N THR A 28 -3.59 -3.39 -10.89
CA THR A 28 -2.48 -2.93 -11.74
C THR A 28 -1.28 -3.86 -11.63
N LEU A 29 -0.95 -4.36 -10.43
CA LEU A 29 0.10 -5.35 -10.24
C LEU A 29 -0.20 -6.63 -11.04
N LEU A 30 -1.42 -7.14 -10.97
CA LEU A 30 -1.85 -8.33 -11.72
C LEU A 30 -1.80 -8.11 -13.24
N ILE A 31 -2.28 -6.96 -13.73
CA ILE A 31 -2.23 -6.60 -15.15
C ILE A 31 -0.77 -6.53 -15.64
N ASN A 32 0.11 -5.87 -14.89
CA ASN A 32 1.52 -5.78 -15.23
C ASN A 32 2.18 -7.16 -15.27
N THR A 33 1.92 -7.99 -14.27
CA THR A 33 2.40 -9.37 -14.22
C THR A 33 1.93 -10.18 -15.42
N TYR A 34 0.64 -10.09 -15.75
CA TYR A 34 0.06 -10.75 -16.93
C TYR A 34 0.71 -10.29 -18.24
N MET A 35 0.86 -8.98 -18.43
CA MET A 35 1.48 -8.42 -19.64
C MET A 35 2.93 -8.92 -19.83
N ILE A 36 3.71 -8.88 -18.75
CA ILE A 36 5.13 -9.26 -18.80
C ILE A 36 5.28 -10.78 -18.98
N SER A 37 4.43 -11.59 -18.36
CA SER A 37 4.47 -13.06 -18.50
C SER A 37 4.29 -13.54 -19.95
N HIS A 38 3.55 -12.77 -20.76
CA HIS A 38 3.36 -13.06 -22.19
C HIS A 38 4.53 -12.59 -23.07
N VAL A 39 5.42 -11.76 -22.55
CA VAL A 39 6.61 -11.30 -23.28
C VAL A 39 7.82 -12.16 -22.95
N SER A 40 8.12 -12.36 -21.67
CA SER A 40 9.28 -13.15 -21.24
C SER A 40 9.14 -13.62 -19.79
N THR A 41 9.33 -14.90 -19.55
CA THR A 41 9.40 -15.47 -18.19
C THR A 41 10.62 -14.96 -17.41
N ALA A 42 11.73 -14.68 -18.11
CA ALA A 42 12.92 -14.08 -17.51
C ALA A 42 12.64 -12.67 -17.01
N TYR A 43 11.95 -11.83 -17.78
CA TYR A 43 11.53 -10.50 -17.36
C TYR A 43 10.56 -10.55 -16.18
N LEU A 44 9.65 -11.52 -16.16
CA LEU A 44 8.73 -11.71 -15.03
C LEU A 44 9.50 -12.02 -13.74
N ALA A 45 10.48 -12.93 -13.81
CA ALA A 45 11.30 -13.27 -12.65
C ALA A 45 12.16 -12.08 -12.17
N ALA A 46 12.81 -11.37 -13.10
CA ALA A 46 13.60 -10.16 -12.77
C ALA A 46 12.74 -9.06 -12.16
N MET A 47 11.52 -8.82 -12.69
CA MET A 47 10.54 -7.90 -12.13
C MET A 47 10.13 -8.30 -10.71
N GLY A 48 9.89 -9.60 -10.48
CA GLY A 48 9.48 -10.11 -9.17
C GLY A 48 10.50 -9.79 -8.09
N VAL A 49 11.79 -10.04 -8.36
CA VAL A 49 12.87 -9.70 -7.41
C VAL A 49 12.98 -8.19 -7.21
N GLY A 50 12.94 -7.40 -8.29
CA GLY A 50 12.98 -5.95 -8.19
C GLY A 50 11.83 -5.37 -7.38
N ASN A 51 10.61 -5.88 -7.56
CA ASN A 51 9.43 -5.44 -6.80
C ASN A 51 9.54 -5.79 -5.32
N GLN A 52 10.11 -6.94 -4.92
CA GLN A 52 10.33 -7.27 -3.52
C GLN A 52 11.20 -6.23 -2.81
N VAL A 53 12.27 -5.78 -3.47
CA VAL A 53 13.13 -4.71 -2.93
C VAL A 53 12.37 -3.38 -2.85
N PHE A 54 11.61 -3.05 -3.88
CA PHE A 54 10.80 -1.84 -3.94
C PHE A 54 9.75 -1.80 -2.83
N ASP A 55 9.02 -2.90 -2.61
CA ASP A 55 7.98 -3.02 -1.58
C ASP A 55 8.54 -2.89 -0.16
N LEU A 56 9.78 -3.33 0.08
CA LEU A 56 10.45 -3.13 1.35
C LEU A 56 10.57 -1.63 1.68
N PHE A 57 10.99 -0.81 0.72
CA PHE A 57 11.10 0.64 0.91
C PHE A 57 9.72 1.31 1.03
N ILE A 58 8.73 0.88 0.25
CA ILE A 58 7.35 1.36 0.38
C ILE A 58 6.82 1.13 1.79
N THR A 59 7.12 -0.03 2.37
CA THR A 59 6.72 -0.35 3.75
C THR A 59 7.28 0.67 4.73
N ILE A 60 8.56 1.08 4.59
CA ILE A 60 9.17 2.12 5.42
C ILE A 60 8.45 3.48 5.26
N PHE A 61 8.07 3.87 4.03
CA PHE A 61 7.35 5.11 3.78
C PHE A 61 5.95 5.12 4.40
N ASN A 62 5.28 3.98 4.40
CA ASN A 62 3.95 3.83 4.98
C ASN A 62 3.93 4.08 6.50
N PHE A 63 4.98 3.74 7.24
CA PHE A 63 5.04 4.00 8.68
C PHE A 63 4.95 5.49 9.01
N ILE A 64 5.65 6.30 8.23
CA ILE A 64 5.58 7.76 8.39
C ILE A 64 4.19 8.27 7.99
N SER A 65 3.59 7.66 6.98
CA SER A 65 2.23 7.98 6.53
C SER A 65 1.19 7.75 7.61
N VAL A 66 1.26 6.63 8.33
CA VAL A 66 0.36 6.32 9.46
C VAL A 66 0.54 7.37 10.57
N GLY A 67 1.77 7.59 11.05
CA GLY A 67 2.03 8.60 12.07
C GLY A 67 1.58 10.01 11.67
N CYS A 68 1.81 10.37 10.41
CA CYS A 68 1.37 11.63 9.83
C CYS A 68 -0.15 11.75 9.82
N SER A 69 -0.87 10.71 9.35
CA SER A 69 -2.34 10.69 9.27
C SER A 69 -2.97 10.94 10.64
N VAL A 70 -2.53 10.22 11.65
CA VAL A 70 -3.05 10.37 13.03
C VAL A 70 -2.79 11.77 13.59
N VAL A 71 -1.55 12.27 13.46
CA VAL A 71 -1.18 13.60 13.98
C VAL A 71 -1.96 14.71 13.28
N ILE A 72 -2.13 14.63 11.95
CA ILE A 72 -2.90 15.61 11.18
C ILE A 72 -4.38 15.54 11.58
N ALA A 73 -4.97 14.34 11.67
CA ALA A 73 -6.36 14.16 12.07
C ALA A 73 -6.63 14.76 13.44
N GLN A 74 -5.75 14.54 14.42
CA GLN A 74 -5.85 15.14 15.77
C GLN A 74 -5.75 16.67 15.74
N TYR A 75 -4.81 17.24 14.96
CA TYR A 75 -4.71 18.70 14.87
C TYR A 75 -5.89 19.34 14.16
N LEU A 76 -6.43 18.69 13.13
CA LEU A 76 -7.64 19.16 12.45
C LEU A 76 -8.86 19.07 13.35
N GLY A 77 -9.02 17.96 14.08
CA GLY A 77 -10.07 17.81 15.09
C GLY A 77 -9.99 18.86 16.20
N ALA A 78 -8.75 19.21 16.63
CA ALA A 78 -8.51 20.26 17.61
C ALA A 78 -8.64 21.69 17.06
N GLY A 79 -8.94 21.89 15.79
CA GLY A 79 -9.01 23.21 15.17
C GLY A 79 -7.67 23.86 14.84
N LYS A 80 -6.55 23.17 15.00
CA LYS A 80 -5.19 23.71 14.88
C LYS A 80 -4.63 23.52 13.47
N ARG A 81 -5.21 24.21 12.48
CA ARG A 81 -4.86 24.09 11.06
C ARG A 81 -3.39 24.37 10.75
N ASP A 82 -2.79 25.36 11.41
CA ASP A 82 -1.37 25.70 11.22
C ASP A 82 -0.45 24.55 11.65
N LYS A 83 -0.78 23.88 12.76
CA LYS A 83 -0.03 22.70 13.21
C LYS A 83 -0.25 21.50 12.30
N ALA A 84 -1.45 21.31 11.75
CA ALA A 84 -1.71 20.29 10.75
C ALA A 84 -0.90 20.57 9.47
N SER A 85 -0.86 21.81 9.00
CA SER A 85 -0.03 22.22 7.86
C SER A 85 1.46 21.97 8.14
N GLN A 86 1.95 22.30 9.32
CA GLN A 86 3.34 22.01 9.73
C GLN A 86 3.64 20.50 9.71
N ALA A 87 2.73 19.66 10.22
CA ALA A 87 2.89 18.21 10.19
C ALA A 87 2.96 17.69 8.76
N ILE A 88 2.11 18.21 7.85
CA ILE A 88 2.13 17.85 6.41
C ILE A 88 3.50 18.13 5.80
N HIS A 89 4.01 19.37 5.95
CA HIS A 89 5.28 19.75 5.33
C HIS A 89 6.47 18.96 5.88
N ILE A 90 6.53 18.74 7.19
CA ILE A 90 7.58 17.93 7.81
C ILE A 90 7.51 16.48 7.32
N SER A 91 6.31 15.90 7.20
CA SER A 91 6.15 14.52 6.71
C SER A 91 6.56 14.37 5.25
N ILE A 92 6.20 15.35 4.40
CA ILE A 92 6.63 15.39 2.99
C ILE A 92 8.16 15.46 2.90
N ALA A 93 8.78 16.37 3.67
CA ALA A 93 10.23 16.54 3.65
C ALA A 93 10.96 15.30 4.17
N PHE A 94 10.46 14.69 5.24
CA PHE A 94 11.06 13.49 5.82
C PHE A 94 10.94 12.28 4.89
N ASN A 95 9.74 12.05 4.30
CA ASN A 95 9.57 10.97 3.31
C ASN A 95 10.36 11.23 2.02
N PHE A 96 10.49 12.49 1.58
CA PHE A 96 11.39 12.82 0.48
C PHE A 96 12.83 12.41 0.78
N LEU A 97 13.34 12.70 1.99
CA LEU A 97 14.69 12.29 2.38
C LEU A 97 14.83 10.77 2.47
N LEU A 98 13.81 10.08 2.98
CA LEU A 98 13.80 8.61 2.99
C LEU A 98 13.80 8.06 1.57
N GLY A 99 12.95 8.58 0.67
CA GLY A 99 12.92 8.18 -0.74
C GLY A 99 14.24 8.45 -1.45
N PHE A 100 14.83 9.63 -1.21
CA PHE A 100 16.12 10.00 -1.77
C PHE A 100 17.27 9.11 -1.24
N SER A 101 17.30 8.84 0.07
CA SER A 101 18.28 7.92 0.67
C SER A 101 18.12 6.50 0.13
N SER A 102 16.88 6.04 -0.02
CA SER A 102 16.58 4.71 -0.59
C SER A 102 17.03 4.63 -2.05
N ALA A 103 16.79 5.69 -2.84
CA ALA A 103 17.28 5.78 -4.21
C ALA A 103 18.81 5.67 -4.28
N ILE A 104 19.53 6.37 -3.40
CA ILE A 104 20.98 6.28 -3.29
C ILE A 104 21.42 4.86 -2.93
N ILE A 105 20.75 4.22 -1.97
CA ILE A 105 21.06 2.84 -1.57
C ILE A 105 20.93 1.90 -2.77
N ILE A 106 19.85 2.00 -3.52
CA ILE A 106 19.62 1.16 -4.71
C ILE A 106 20.67 1.47 -5.79
N LEU A 107 20.99 2.74 -6.01
CA LEU A 107 21.99 3.16 -7.01
C LEU A 107 23.36 2.53 -6.75
N PHE A 108 23.84 2.55 -5.51
CA PHE A 108 25.16 2.07 -5.17
C PHE A 108 25.22 0.59 -4.80
N PHE A 109 24.16 0.05 -4.21
CA PHE A 109 24.16 -1.30 -3.65
C PHE A 109 23.13 -2.23 -4.34
N GLY A 110 22.40 -1.78 -5.35
CA GLY A 110 21.33 -2.55 -6.00
C GLY A 110 21.84 -3.89 -6.56
N TYR A 111 23.02 -3.92 -7.19
CA TYR A 111 23.64 -5.13 -7.68
C TYR A 111 23.98 -6.12 -6.53
N ASN A 112 24.52 -5.61 -5.42
CA ASN A 112 24.85 -6.41 -4.24
C ASN A 112 23.59 -6.96 -3.57
N ILE A 113 22.52 -6.17 -3.52
CA ILE A 113 21.23 -6.59 -2.96
C ILE A 113 20.67 -7.78 -3.76
N LEU A 114 20.70 -7.71 -5.09
CA LEU A 114 20.24 -8.82 -5.96
C LEU A 114 21.09 -10.08 -5.75
N ASN A 115 22.39 -9.95 -5.58
CA ASN A 115 23.28 -11.09 -5.30
C ASN A 115 23.00 -11.73 -3.94
N VAL A 116 22.77 -10.92 -2.90
CA VAL A 116 22.38 -11.42 -1.55
C VAL A 116 21.02 -12.14 -1.61
N MET A 117 20.12 -11.73 -2.52
CA MET A 117 18.85 -12.42 -2.76
C MET A 117 19.00 -13.70 -3.57
N ASN A 118 20.23 -14.13 -3.90
CA ASN A 118 20.51 -15.29 -4.74
C ASN A 118 19.81 -15.25 -6.10
N THR A 119 19.71 -14.07 -6.71
CA THR A 119 19.16 -13.90 -8.05
C THR A 119 20.01 -14.67 -9.05
N PRO A 120 19.44 -15.51 -9.94
CA PRO A 120 20.21 -16.24 -10.95
C PRO A 120 21.04 -15.29 -11.80
N GLU A 121 22.30 -15.66 -12.11
CA GLU A 121 23.28 -14.80 -12.81
C GLU A 121 22.74 -14.22 -14.13
N HIS A 122 21.99 -15.02 -14.89
CA HIS A 122 21.39 -14.59 -16.16
C HIS A 122 20.27 -13.55 -16.02
N LEU A 123 19.72 -13.35 -14.79
CA LEU A 123 18.66 -12.38 -14.50
C LEU A 123 19.19 -11.13 -13.78
N VAL A 124 20.39 -11.20 -13.24
CA VAL A 124 20.95 -10.09 -12.40
C VAL A 124 21.01 -8.79 -13.19
N GLN A 125 21.45 -8.85 -14.47
CA GLN A 125 21.60 -7.63 -15.26
C GLN A 125 20.25 -6.97 -15.58
N ASP A 126 19.25 -7.74 -15.98
CA ASP A 126 17.90 -7.23 -16.26
C ASP A 126 17.23 -6.74 -14.96
N GLY A 127 17.36 -7.52 -13.90
CA GLY A 127 16.89 -7.14 -12.56
C GLY A 127 17.54 -5.87 -12.04
N TYR A 128 18.84 -5.69 -12.25
CA TYR A 128 19.57 -4.48 -11.84
C TYR A 128 19.11 -3.25 -12.65
N ASN A 129 19.00 -3.37 -13.96
CA ASN A 129 18.53 -2.27 -14.82
C ASN A 129 17.10 -1.83 -14.43
N TYR A 130 16.22 -2.79 -14.14
CA TYR A 130 14.88 -2.53 -13.66
C TYR A 130 14.87 -1.87 -12.28
N LEU A 131 15.60 -2.45 -11.32
CA LEU A 131 15.68 -1.97 -9.95
C LEU A 131 16.32 -0.57 -9.86
N HIS A 132 17.31 -0.29 -10.70
CA HIS A 132 17.96 1.01 -10.77
C HIS A 132 16.95 2.14 -11.11
N ILE A 133 16.09 1.89 -12.09
CA ILE A 133 15.04 2.85 -12.48
C ILE A 133 13.96 2.94 -11.41
N LEU A 134 13.56 1.81 -10.81
CA LEU A 134 12.66 1.81 -9.67
C LEU A 134 13.23 2.55 -8.45
N GLY A 135 14.57 2.56 -8.28
CA GLY A 135 15.24 3.37 -7.28
C GLY A 135 14.91 4.86 -7.43
N ILE A 136 14.91 5.37 -8.66
CA ILE A 136 14.48 6.74 -8.95
C ILE A 136 12.99 6.93 -8.63
N CYS A 137 12.18 5.92 -8.89
CA CYS A 137 10.74 5.92 -8.61
C CYS A 137 10.42 6.03 -7.11
N LEU A 138 11.32 5.60 -6.21
CA LEU A 138 11.10 5.69 -4.76
C LEU A 138 10.92 7.13 -4.27
N ILE A 139 11.51 8.10 -4.95
CA ILE A 139 11.38 9.52 -4.56
C ILE A 139 9.93 10.01 -4.74
N PRO A 140 9.35 9.97 -5.96
CA PRO A 140 7.94 10.36 -6.14
C PRO A 140 6.99 9.43 -5.38
N GLU A 141 7.30 8.15 -5.21
CA GLU A 141 6.48 7.22 -4.43
C GLU A 141 6.38 7.64 -2.96
N ALA A 142 7.50 7.92 -2.30
CA ALA A 142 7.54 8.37 -0.92
C ALA A 142 6.72 9.65 -0.69
N ILE A 143 6.75 10.58 -1.64
CA ILE A 143 5.97 11.81 -1.59
C ILE A 143 4.49 11.51 -1.81
N SER A 144 4.13 10.68 -2.80
CA SER A 144 2.74 10.38 -3.16
C SER A 144 1.98 9.70 -2.02
N ILE A 145 2.64 8.81 -1.27
CA ILE A 145 2.07 8.12 -0.11
C ILE A 145 1.60 9.14 0.94
N ILE A 146 2.43 10.12 1.30
CA ILE A 146 2.08 11.17 2.27
C ILE A 146 0.98 12.09 1.75
N LEU A 147 1.06 12.52 0.48
CA LEU A 147 0.05 13.41 -0.11
C LEU A 147 -1.32 12.74 -0.16
N ALA A 148 -1.38 11.47 -0.57
CA ALA A 148 -2.61 10.69 -0.60
C ALA A 148 -3.20 10.52 0.81
N ALA A 149 -2.36 10.19 1.81
CA ALA A 149 -2.78 10.10 3.20
C ALA A 149 -3.34 11.43 3.72
N CYS A 150 -2.67 12.54 3.45
CA CYS A 150 -3.16 13.89 3.81
C CYS A 150 -4.54 14.17 3.19
N LEU A 151 -4.75 13.87 1.90
CA LEU A 151 -6.05 14.05 1.24
C LEU A 151 -7.14 13.20 1.90
N ARG A 152 -6.83 11.95 2.28
CA ARG A 152 -7.77 11.07 2.99
C ARG A 152 -8.16 11.66 4.35
N VAL A 153 -7.19 12.17 5.12
CA VAL A 153 -7.42 12.82 6.43
C VAL A 153 -8.29 14.07 6.30
N TYR A 154 -8.15 14.84 5.21
CA TYR A 154 -9.06 15.95 4.90
C TYR A 154 -10.43 15.51 4.36
N GLY A 155 -10.73 14.21 4.37
CA GLY A 155 -11.99 13.66 3.88
C GLY A 155 -12.14 13.66 2.36
N LYS A 156 -11.03 13.76 1.63
CA LYS A 156 -10.99 13.74 0.16
C LYS A 156 -10.51 12.40 -0.41
N SER A 157 -10.88 11.28 0.24
CA SER A 157 -10.48 9.93 -0.18
C SER A 157 -10.83 9.63 -1.64
N LYS A 158 -11.98 10.12 -2.14
CA LYS A 158 -12.35 9.99 -3.57
C LYS A 158 -11.34 10.66 -4.49
N ALA A 159 -10.81 11.82 -4.10
CA ALA A 159 -9.81 12.52 -4.93
C ALA A 159 -8.49 11.75 -4.99
N ALA A 160 -8.02 11.19 -3.87
CA ALA A 160 -6.86 10.31 -3.84
C ALA A 160 -7.07 9.08 -4.75
N MET A 161 -8.20 8.39 -4.62
CA MET A 161 -8.58 7.25 -5.47
C MET A 161 -8.55 7.58 -6.97
N TYR A 162 -9.11 8.74 -7.39
CA TYR A 162 -9.08 9.13 -8.80
C TYR A 162 -7.67 9.39 -9.31
N VAL A 163 -6.79 9.96 -8.48
CA VAL A 163 -5.38 10.15 -8.87
C VAL A 163 -4.68 8.80 -9.03
N THR A 164 -4.88 7.85 -8.12
CA THR A 164 -4.37 6.48 -8.26
C THR A 164 -4.88 5.83 -9.54
N LEU A 165 -6.17 5.97 -9.84
CA LEU A 165 -6.75 5.44 -11.09
C LEU A 165 -6.06 6.02 -12.33
N ILE A 166 -5.88 7.34 -12.39
CA ILE A 166 -5.20 8.01 -13.50
C ILE A 166 -3.75 7.53 -13.62
N ALA A 167 -3.01 7.50 -12.52
CA ALA A 167 -1.62 7.04 -12.51
C ALA A 167 -1.49 5.60 -12.98
N ASN A 168 -2.37 4.71 -12.54
CA ASN A 168 -2.38 3.31 -12.94
C ASN A 168 -2.75 3.14 -14.42
N ILE A 169 -3.73 3.88 -14.92
CA ILE A 169 -4.07 3.90 -16.37
C ILE A 169 -2.87 4.34 -17.20
N VAL A 170 -2.18 5.40 -16.79
CA VAL A 170 -0.97 5.88 -17.48
C VAL A 170 0.12 4.81 -17.47
N THR A 171 0.33 4.14 -16.32
CA THR A 171 1.33 3.06 -16.20
C THR A 171 0.98 1.89 -17.10
N VAL A 172 -0.27 1.42 -17.12
CA VAL A 172 -0.72 0.29 -17.94
C VAL A 172 -0.61 0.63 -19.44
N ILE A 173 -1.07 1.80 -19.84
CA ILE A 173 -0.94 2.25 -21.25
C ILE A 173 0.53 2.37 -21.63
N GLY A 174 1.36 2.96 -20.76
CA GLY A 174 2.80 3.06 -20.97
C GLY A 174 3.43 1.68 -21.14
N ASN A 175 3.09 0.72 -20.28
CA ASN A 175 3.57 -0.66 -20.39
C ASN A 175 3.13 -1.33 -21.69
N MET A 176 1.89 -1.12 -22.14
CA MET A 176 1.43 -1.62 -23.44
C MET A 176 2.29 -1.07 -24.60
N ILE A 177 2.59 0.21 -24.57
CA ILE A 177 3.38 0.86 -25.62
C ILE A 177 4.80 0.30 -25.66
N VAL A 178 5.47 0.20 -24.52
CA VAL A 178 6.90 -0.19 -24.43
C VAL A 178 7.14 -1.69 -24.57
N LEU A 179 6.17 -2.53 -24.19
CA LEU A 179 6.29 -4.00 -24.32
C LEU A 179 5.96 -4.48 -25.72
N TYR A 180 4.90 -3.93 -26.35
CA TYR A 180 4.41 -4.40 -27.63
C TYR A 180 4.87 -3.54 -28.83
N GLY A 181 5.55 -2.42 -28.57
CA GLY A 181 6.09 -1.56 -29.63
C GLY A 181 5.01 -0.82 -30.41
N PHE A 182 3.90 -0.42 -29.78
CA PHE A 182 2.85 0.36 -30.44
C PHE A 182 3.42 1.71 -30.95
N PHE A 183 2.81 2.22 -32.00
CA PHE A 183 3.21 3.48 -32.66
C PHE A 183 4.61 3.45 -33.31
N GLY A 184 5.16 2.27 -33.62
CA GLY A 184 6.48 2.13 -34.26
C GLY A 184 7.66 2.38 -33.32
N LEU A 185 7.42 2.43 -32.01
CA LEU A 185 8.47 2.54 -31.03
C LEU A 185 9.20 1.19 -30.84
N PRO A 186 10.51 1.21 -30.56
CA PRO A 186 11.22 -0.02 -30.23
C PRO A 186 10.70 -0.64 -28.93
N GLN A 187 10.77 -1.96 -28.84
CA GLN A 187 10.43 -2.69 -27.62
C GLN A 187 11.52 -2.47 -26.57
N TYR A 188 11.20 -1.71 -25.52
CA TYR A 188 12.15 -1.41 -24.45
C TYR A 188 12.14 -2.47 -23.31
N GLY A 189 11.29 -3.51 -23.42
CA GLY A 189 11.21 -4.60 -22.45
C GLY A 189 10.98 -4.13 -21.03
N LEU A 190 11.70 -4.74 -20.08
CA LEU A 190 11.55 -4.48 -18.64
C LEU A 190 11.96 -3.06 -18.24
N VAL A 191 12.96 -2.50 -18.90
CA VAL A 191 13.41 -1.11 -18.69
C VAL A 191 12.30 -0.10 -19.02
N GLY A 192 11.57 -0.35 -20.12
CA GLY A 192 10.41 0.48 -20.48
C GLY A 192 9.30 0.44 -19.45
N VAL A 193 9.02 -0.74 -18.90
CA VAL A 193 8.02 -0.92 -17.82
C VAL A 193 8.40 -0.10 -16.58
N ALA A 194 9.67 -0.12 -16.18
CA ALA A 194 10.15 0.70 -15.07
C ALA A 194 9.93 2.20 -15.31
N TRP A 195 10.26 2.70 -16.50
CA TRP A 195 10.03 4.10 -16.87
C TRP A 195 8.54 4.47 -16.92
N SER A 196 7.68 3.58 -17.43
CA SER A 196 6.22 3.80 -17.40
C SER A 196 5.71 3.97 -15.97
N THR A 197 6.25 3.19 -15.02
CA THR A 197 5.93 3.30 -13.60
C THR A 197 6.40 4.65 -13.04
N VAL A 198 7.62 5.07 -13.33
CA VAL A 198 8.16 6.40 -12.91
C VAL A 198 7.25 7.53 -13.40
N VAL A 199 6.87 7.51 -14.68
CA VAL A 199 5.98 8.54 -15.27
C VAL A 199 4.63 8.56 -14.55
N GLY A 200 4.02 7.40 -14.33
CA GLY A 200 2.75 7.29 -13.59
C GLY A 200 2.85 7.88 -12.18
N ARG A 201 3.95 7.62 -11.47
CA ARG A 201 4.17 8.15 -10.10
C ARG A 201 4.46 9.65 -10.08
N ILE A 202 5.18 10.18 -11.06
CA ILE A 202 5.37 11.64 -11.19
C ILE A 202 4.04 12.34 -11.44
N ILE A 203 3.19 11.80 -12.32
CA ILE A 203 1.85 12.32 -12.58
C ILE A 203 1.01 12.29 -11.29
N ALA A 204 1.06 11.19 -10.53
CA ALA A 204 0.37 11.09 -9.24
C ALA A 204 0.80 12.21 -8.28
N VAL A 205 2.11 12.44 -8.11
CA VAL A 205 2.63 13.50 -7.23
C VAL A 205 2.14 14.87 -7.67
N VAL A 206 2.21 15.19 -8.97
CA VAL A 206 1.77 16.49 -9.49
C VAL A 206 0.28 16.72 -9.23
N LEU A 207 -0.55 15.72 -9.49
CA LEU A 207 -2.00 15.80 -9.26
C LEU A 207 -2.33 15.89 -7.76
N LEU A 208 -1.67 15.08 -6.92
CA LEU A 208 -1.87 15.10 -5.46
C LEU A 208 -1.43 16.44 -4.85
N CYS A 209 -0.29 16.98 -5.27
CA CYS A 209 0.17 18.32 -4.87
C CYS A 209 -0.85 19.40 -5.28
N GLY A 210 -1.33 19.35 -6.52
CA GLY A 210 -2.36 20.27 -7.00
C GLY A 210 -3.62 20.21 -6.14
N LEU A 211 -4.13 19.02 -5.86
CA LEU A 211 -5.31 18.82 -5.03
C LEU A 211 -5.09 19.26 -3.57
N LEU A 212 -3.92 19.00 -3.01
CA LEU A 212 -3.63 19.34 -1.61
C LEU A 212 -3.46 20.86 -1.43
N PHE A 213 -2.59 21.47 -2.22
CA PHE A 213 -2.22 22.88 -2.02
C PHE A 213 -3.24 23.84 -2.63
N TYR A 214 -3.71 23.61 -3.86
CA TYR A 214 -4.71 24.45 -4.50
C TYR A 214 -6.15 24.06 -4.14
N GLY A 215 -6.47 22.76 -4.16
CA GLY A 215 -7.83 22.29 -3.90
C GLY A 215 -8.27 22.47 -2.45
N LEU A 216 -7.40 22.20 -1.47
CA LEU A 216 -7.66 22.42 -0.04
C LEU A 216 -7.18 23.78 0.47
N ARG A 217 -6.57 24.59 -0.39
CA ARG A 217 -6.01 25.93 -0.05
C ARG A 217 -5.05 25.88 1.14
N ILE A 218 -4.25 24.82 1.24
CA ILE A 218 -3.17 24.74 2.23
C ILE A 218 -2.04 25.62 1.72
N LYS A 219 -1.57 26.55 2.53
CA LYS A 219 -0.44 27.41 2.15
C LYS A 219 0.82 26.55 2.06
N PHE A 220 1.43 26.53 0.89
CA PHE A 220 2.74 25.92 0.71
C PHE A 220 3.80 26.88 1.27
N ASP A 221 4.56 26.42 2.26
CA ASP A 221 5.64 27.19 2.87
C ASP A 221 6.94 26.35 2.83
N ILE A 222 7.86 26.76 1.98
CA ILE A 222 9.15 26.09 1.80
C ILE A 222 9.99 26.11 3.10
N ARG A 223 9.76 27.09 3.99
CA ARG A 223 10.48 27.16 5.27
C ARG A 223 10.12 25.97 6.17
N LEU A 224 8.86 25.51 6.12
CA LEU A 224 8.40 24.35 6.90
C LEU A 224 8.96 23.03 6.39
N LEU A 225 9.43 22.98 5.14
CA LEU A 225 10.13 21.81 4.59
C LEU A 225 11.58 21.73 5.08
N VAL A 226 12.20 22.87 5.39
CA VAL A 226 13.63 22.94 5.78
C VAL A 226 13.81 23.06 7.28
N ILE A 227 12.99 23.89 7.94
CA ILE A 227 13.08 24.14 9.39
C ILE A 227 12.16 23.17 10.13
N TRP A 228 12.75 22.08 10.60
CA TRP A 228 11.97 21.02 11.25
C TRP A 228 11.75 21.28 12.73
N SER A 229 10.51 21.16 13.16
CA SER A 229 10.16 21.05 14.57
C SER A 229 10.47 19.63 15.05
N LYS A 230 11.53 19.47 15.84
CA LYS A 230 11.90 18.17 16.45
C LYS A 230 10.72 17.56 17.22
N ASN A 231 9.93 18.39 17.91
CA ASN A 231 8.76 17.94 18.66
C ASN A 231 7.65 17.40 17.73
N MET A 232 7.46 17.99 16.54
CA MET A 232 6.46 17.53 15.58
C MET A 232 6.90 16.21 14.96
N LEU A 233 8.14 16.11 14.51
CA LEU A 233 8.69 14.87 13.98
C LEU A 233 8.67 13.75 15.02
N ALA A 234 9.05 14.03 16.26
CA ALA A 234 8.99 13.06 17.35
C ALA A 234 7.56 12.52 17.59
N LYS A 235 6.52 13.36 17.47
CA LYS A 235 5.13 12.91 17.58
C LYS A 235 4.73 11.98 16.45
N ILE A 236 5.13 12.30 15.22
CA ILE A 236 4.85 11.47 14.05
C ILE A 236 5.55 10.12 14.20
N LEU A 237 6.82 10.12 14.56
CA LEU A 237 7.61 8.90 14.77
C LEU A 237 7.14 8.08 15.97
N HIS A 238 6.67 8.71 17.04
CA HIS A 238 6.14 8.02 18.22
C HIS A 238 4.92 7.16 17.90
N ILE A 239 4.17 7.51 16.88
CA ILE A 239 3.03 6.72 16.37
C ILE A 239 3.49 5.79 15.25
N GLY A 240 4.27 6.29 14.30
CA GLY A 240 4.69 5.51 13.13
C GLY A 240 5.64 4.36 13.45
N LEU A 241 6.60 4.53 14.39
CA LEU A 241 7.55 3.47 14.74
C LEU A 241 6.91 2.25 15.41
N PRO A 242 5.97 2.36 16.37
CA PRO A 242 5.25 1.20 16.88
C PRO A 242 4.45 0.48 15.78
N ALA A 243 3.78 1.22 14.87
CA ALA A 243 3.10 0.63 13.73
C ALA A 243 4.08 -0.10 12.79
N ALA A 244 5.31 0.42 12.64
CA ALA A 244 6.39 -0.28 11.96
C ALA A 244 6.74 -1.60 12.63
N GLY A 245 6.89 -1.56 13.96
CA GLY A 245 7.21 -2.74 14.78
C GLY A 245 6.16 -3.83 14.64
N GLU A 246 4.88 -3.46 14.67
CA GLU A 246 3.76 -4.38 14.46
C GLU A 246 3.87 -5.11 13.10
N ASN A 247 4.06 -4.35 12.02
CA ASN A 247 4.23 -4.93 10.68
C ASN A 247 5.46 -5.84 10.59
N LEU A 248 6.57 -5.45 11.22
CA LEU A 248 7.78 -6.27 11.24
C LEU A 248 7.56 -7.60 11.98
N VAL A 249 6.90 -7.56 13.12
CA VAL A 249 6.55 -8.77 13.90
C VAL A 249 5.63 -9.66 13.07
N TRP A 250 4.66 -9.08 12.35
CA TRP A 250 3.77 -9.83 11.47
C TRP A 250 4.53 -10.54 10.33
N ILE A 251 5.47 -9.84 9.67
CA ILE A 251 6.32 -10.43 8.62
C ILE A 251 7.18 -11.56 9.19
N LEU A 252 7.83 -11.34 10.34
CA LEU A 252 8.66 -12.35 10.99
C LEU A 252 7.83 -13.58 11.39
N HIS A 253 6.63 -13.38 11.94
CA HIS A 253 5.69 -14.47 12.24
C HIS A 253 5.38 -15.28 10.99
N TYR A 254 4.99 -14.63 9.90
CA TYR A 254 4.67 -15.30 8.65
C TYR A 254 5.87 -16.07 8.07
N MET A 255 7.05 -15.46 8.07
CA MET A 255 8.29 -16.12 7.60
C MET A 255 8.62 -17.36 8.46
N THR A 256 8.49 -17.24 9.77
CA THR A 256 8.74 -18.35 10.71
C THR A 256 7.74 -19.49 10.47
N ALA A 257 6.44 -19.17 10.35
CA ALA A 257 5.42 -20.15 10.04
C ALA A 257 5.69 -20.85 8.69
N SER A 258 6.05 -20.08 7.65
CA SER A 258 6.39 -20.63 6.33
C SER A 258 7.61 -21.53 6.37
N ALA A 259 8.63 -21.20 7.17
CA ALA A 259 9.80 -22.06 7.35
C ALA A 259 9.43 -23.41 7.99
N PHE A 260 8.58 -23.42 9.02
CA PHE A 260 8.11 -24.67 9.63
C PHE A 260 7.24 -25.49 8.67
N ILE A 261 6.35 -24.85 7.92
CA ILE A 261 5.50 -25.54 6.94
C ILE A 261 6.36 -26.08 5.79
N GLY A 262 7.43 -25.38 5.37
CA GLY A 262 8.38 -25.86 4.38
C GLY A 262 9.07 -27.17 4.77
N LEU A 263 9.26 -27.44 6.09
CA LEU A 263 9.77 -28.72 6.57
C LEU A 263 8.76 -29.86 6.41
N MET A 264 7.47 -29.57 6.25
CA MET A 264 6.42 -30.57 6.01
C MET A 264 6.35 -31.02 4.55
N GLY A 265 7.02 -30.29 3.62
CA GLY A 265 7.11 -30.61 2.22
C GLY A 265 6.52 -29.54 1.29
N GLU A 266 6.60 -29.82 -0.01
CA GLU A 266 6.22 -28.87 -1.06
C GLU A 266 4.72 -28.57 -1.10
N VAL A 267 3.87 -29.61 -0.91
CA VAL A 267 2.42 -29.49 -1.03
C VAL A 267 1.83 -28.60 0.09
N PRO A 268 2.18 -28.76 1.39
CA PRO A 268 1.76 -27.86 2.44
C PRO A 268 2.22 -26.41 2.21
N LEU A 269 3.44 -26.21 1.73
CA LEU A 269 3.99 -24.88 1.48
C LEU A 269 3.25 -24.18 0.31
N ALA A 270 2.95 -24.92 -0.75
CA ALA A 270 2.15 -24.43 -1.86
C ALA A 270 0.72 -24.07 -1.42
N ALA A 271 0.08 -24.93 -0.61
CA ALA A 271 -1.24 -24.68 -0.05
C ALA A 271 -1.25 -23.41 0.83
N GLN A 272 -0.27 -23.24 1.72
CA GLN A 272 -0.15 -22.02 2.53
C GLN A 272 0.00 -20.77 1.66
N THR A 273 0.83 -20.82 0.63
CA THR A 273 1.07 -19.68 -0.27
C THR A 273 -0.20 -19.27 -1.00
N LEU A 274 -0.94 -20.24 -1.54
CA LEU A 274 -2.22 -19.99 -2.20
C LEU A 274 -3.28 -19.48 -1.21
N TYR A 275 -3.36 -20.06 -0.02
CA TYR A 275 -4.26 -19.59 1.04
C TYR A 275 -3.97 -18.13 1.39
N PHE A 276 -2.70 -17.75 1.54
CA PHE A 276 -2.31 -16.37 1.83
C PHE A 276 -2.73 -15.39 0.74
N GLN A 277 -2.52 -15.75 -0.53
CA GLN A 277 -2.97 -14.92 -1.66
C GLN A 277 -4.49 -14.72 -1.66
N LEU A 278 -5.24 -15.77 -1.37
CA LEU A 278 -6.69 -15.71 -1.26
C LEU A 278 -7.14 -14.85 -0.07
N SER A 279 -6.47 -14.99 1.08
CA SER A 279 -6.76 -14.17 2.27
C SER A 279 -6.50 -12.69 2.06
N LEU A 280 -5.55 -12.30 1.21
CA LEU A 280 -5.31 -10.89 0.88
C LEU A 280 -6.57 -10.21 0.33
N PHE A 281 -7.34 -10.87 -0.52
CA PHE A 281 -8.60 -10.32 -1.04
C PHE A 281 -9.64 -10.13 0.06
N LEU A 282 -9.73 -11.06 1.01
CA LEU A 282 -10.62 -10.97 2.16
C LEU A 282 -10.24 -9.78 3.07
N MET A 283 -8.93 -9.55 3.25
CA MET A 283 -8.40 -8.50 4.11
C MET A 283 -8.55 -7.09 3.54
N LEU A 284 -8.63 -6.92 2.20
CA LEU A 284 -8.65 -5.59 1.56
C LEU A 284 -9.70 -4.65 2.15
N PHE A 285 -10.90 -5.16 2.38
CA PHE A 285 -11.99 -4.35 2.92
C PHE A 285 -11.76 -4.01 4.40
N GLY A 286 -11.25 -4.96 5.18
CA GLY A 286 -10.85 -4.75 6.57
C GLY A 286 -9.79 -3.64 6.69
N ILE A 287 -8.77 -3.68 5.86
CA ILE A 287 -7.72 -2.64 5.80
C ILE A 287 -8.34 -1.28 5.46
N ALA A 288 -9.26 -1.22 4.48
CA ALA A 288 -9.90 0.03 4.11
C ALA A 288 -10.79 0.60 5.23
N ILE A 289 -11.50 -0.25 5.97
CA ILE A 289 -12.28 0.14 7.15
C ILE A 289 -11.33 0.65 8.25
N SER A 290 -10.22 -0.04 8.50
CA SER A 290 -9.24 0.33 9.53
C SER A 290 -8.68 1.73 9.25
N ILE A 291 -8.22 2.01 8.03
CA ILE A 291 -7.72 3.34 7.64
C ILE A 291 -8.81 4.41 7.77
N GLY A 292 -10.04 4.11 7.34
CA GLY A 292 -11.16 5.03 7.47
C GLY A 292 -11.51 5.32 8.94
N ASN A 293 -11.49 4.31 9.80
CA ASN A 293 -11.72 4.43 11.23
C ASN A 293 -10.62 5.22 11.94
N GLU A 294 -9.35 4.95 11.62
CA GLU A 294 -8.19 5.70 12.13
C GLU A 294 -8.36 7.21 11.91
N ILE A 295 -8.76 7.61 10.70
CA ILE A 295 -8.99 9.02 10.36
C ILE A 295 -10.12 9.60 11.22
N LEU A 296 -11.27 8.92 11.30
CA LEU A 296 -12.44 9.42 12.04
C LEU A 296 -12.16 9.52 13.54
N VAL A 297 -11.58 8.47 14.12
CA VAL A 297 -11.20 8.44 15.55
C VAL A 297 -10.14 9.50 15.83
N GLY A 298 -9.15 9.68 14.96
CA GLY A 298 -8.15 10.74 15.09
C GLY A 298 -8.76 12.14 15.17
N HIS A 299 -9.75 12.45 14.34
CA HIS A 299 -10.49 13.71 14.40
C HIS A 299 -11.28 13.87 15.70
N LEU A 300 -11.98 12.84 16.16
CA LEU A 300 -12.77 12.86 17.39
C LEU A 300 -11.89 13.03 18.63
N VAL A 301 -10.77 12.32 18.70
CA VAL A 301 -9.78 12.46 19.78
C VAL A 301 -9.18 13.86 19.79
N GLY A 302 -8.86 14.41 18.62
CA GLY A 302 -8.39 15.79 18.50
C GLY A 302 -9.41 16.82 18.99
N ALA A 303 -10.70 16.58 18.75
CA ALA A 303 -11.81 17.40 19.23
C ALA A 303 -12.15 17.15 20.71
N LYS A 304 -11.43 16.27 21.41
CA LYS A 304 -11.68 15.83 22.80
C LYS A 304 -13.06 15.13 22.99
N ARG A 305 -13.63 14.58 21.93
CA ARG A 305 -14.88 13.82 21.94
C ARG A 305 -14.56 12.33 22.16
N PHE A 306 -14.04 11.98 23.34
CA PHE A 306 -13.52 10.63 23.62
C PHE A 306 -14.60 9.56 23.62
N ASP A 307 -15.80 9.87 24.16
CA ASP A 307 -16.93 8.91 24.17
C ASP A 307 -17.43 8.60 22.76
N ASP A 308 -17.46 9.63 21.90
CA ASP A 308 -17.81 9.45 20.49
C ASP A 308 -16.73 8.64 19.76
N ALA A 309 -15.45 8.88 20.05
CA ALA A 309 -14.33 8.14 19.48
C ALA A 309 -14.40 6.64 19.86
N PHE A 310 -14.66 6.35 21.14
CA PHE A 310 -14.84 4.99 21.63
C PHE A 310 -16.04 4.29 20.95
N THR A 311 -17.19 4.95 20.96
CA THR A 311 -18.41 4.43 20.33
C THR A 311 -18.21 4.19 18.82
N ARG A 312 -17.49 5.10 18.15
CA ARG A 312 -17.16 4.96 16.73
C ARG A 312 -16.25 3.77 16.48
N GLY A 313 -15.19 3.60 17.27
CA GLY A 313 -14.29 2.46 17.18
C GLY A 313 -15.04 1.13 17.26
N PHE A 314 -15.91 0.97 18.26
CA PHE A 314 -16.72 -0.24 18.41
C PHE A 314 -17.74 -0.45 17.26
N LYS A 315 -18.37 0.62 16.76
CA LYS A 315 -19.26 0.53 15.61
C LYS A 315 -18.51 0.11 14.35
N SER A 316 -17.31 0.66 14.14
CA SER A 316 -16.45 0.30 13.01
C SER A 316 -16.00 -1.15 13.08
N LEU A 317 -15.59 -1.61 14.29
CA LEU A 317 -15.22 -2.98 14.54
C LEU A 317 -16.39 -3.93 14.21
N LYS A 318 -17.59 -3.67 14.77
CA LYS A 318 -18.78 -4.48 14.47
C LYS A 318 -19.09 -4.52 12.97
N ALA A 319 -19.01 -3.37 12.29
CA ALA A 319 -19.25 -3.29 10.85
C ALA A 319 -18.21 -4.10 10.06
N GLY A 320 -16.92 -4.00 10.43
CA GLY A 320 -15.82 -4.76 9.83
C GLY A 320 -16.01 -6.26 10.00
N VAL A 321 -16.25 -6.71 11.24
CA VAL A 321 -16.46 -8.13 11.55
C VAL A 321 -17.69 -8.70 10.80
N LEU A 322 -18.83 -7.99 10.83
CA LEU A 322 -20.05 -8.43 10.13
C LEU A 322 -19.83 -8.50 8.61
N PHE A 323 -19.13 -7.53 8.04
CA PHE A 323 -18.81 -7.55 6.62
C PHE A 323 -17.87 -8.72 6.28
N THR A 324 -16.81 -8.93 7.08
CA THR A 324 -15.86 -10.03 6.88
C THR A 324 -16.58 -11.39 6.98
N ILE A 325 -17.47 -11.57 7.97
CA ILE A 325 -18.28 -12.77 8.07
C ILE A 325 -19.11 -12.96 6.78
N GLY A 326 -19.76 -11.91 6.28
CA GLY A 326 -20.55 -11.99 5.04
C GLY A 326 -19.69 -12.41 3.84
N VAL A 327 -18.51 -11.84 3.68
CA VAL A 327 -17.57 -12.17 2.60
C VAL A 327 -17.06 -13.60 2.74
N VAL A 328 -16.70 -14.03 3.96
CA VAL A 328 -16.22 -15.40 4.22
C VAL A 328 -17.32 -16.43 3.95
N ILE A 329 -18.57 -16.12 4.24
CA ILE A 329 -19.71 -17.01 3.90
C ILE A 329 -19.81 -17.15 2.37
N ILE A 330 -19.75 -16.05 1.61
CA ILE A 330 -19.76 -16.10 0.14
C ILE A 330 -18.57 -16.92 -0.35
N TYR A 331 -17.40 -16.69 0.21
CA TYR A 331 -16.17 -17.41 -0.12
C TYR A 331 -16.29 -18.92 0.15
N TRP A 332 -16.93 -19.29 1.24
CA TRP A 332 -17.23 -20.67 1.56
C TRP A 332 -18.13 -21.36 0.52
N PHE A 333 -19.18 -20.69 0.07
CA PHE A 333 -20.07 -21.23 -0.99
C PHE A 333 -19.38 -21.28 -2.36
N MET A 334 -18.43 -20.39 -2.62
CA MET A 334 -17.67 -20.33 -3.86
C MET A 334 -16.34 -21.07 -3.80
N ARG A 335 -16.05 -21.81 -2.73
CA ARG A 335 -14.76 -22.47 -2.51
C ARG A 335 -14.33 -23.37 -3.65
N ASP A 336 -15.22 -24.26 -4.12
CA ASP A 336 -14.90 -25.23 -5.15
C ASP A 336 -14.54 -24.55 -6.48
N PRO A 337 -15.36 -23.65 -7.05
CA PRO A 337 -14.97 -22.94 -8.27
C PRO A 337 -13.70 -22.08 -8.08
N ILE A 338 -13.47 -21.50 -6.91
CA ILE A 338 -12.25 -20.75 -6.63
C ILE A 338 -11.03 -21.67 -6.63
N LEU A 339 -11.09 -22.78 -5.89
CA LEU A 339 -9.97 -23.72 -5.78
C LEU A 339 -9.61 -24.33 -7.12
N TYR A 340 -10.59 -24.82 -7.88
CA TYR A 340 -10.35 -25.41 -9.19
C TYR A 340 -9.93 -24.41 -10.27
N SER A 341 -10.16 -23.10 -10.06
CA SER A 341 -9.65 -22.06 -10.96
C SER A 341 -8.16 -21.74 -10.74
N ILE A 342 -7.62 -22.09 -9.56
CA ILE A 342 -6.26 -21.73 -9.17
C ILE A 342 -5.28 -22.89 -9.36
N THR A 343 -5.72 -24.12 -9.06
CA THR A 343 -4.87 -25.30 -9.18
C THR A 343 -5.69 -26.54 -9.56
N GLU A 344 -5.08 -27.40 -10.38
CA GLU A 344 -5.62 -28.72 -10.74
C GLU A 344 -5.05 -29.83 -9.84
N ASP A 345 -4.04 -29.53 -8.99
CA ASP A 345 -3.43 -30.54 -8.11
C ASP A 345 -4.34 -30.83 -6.92
N GLN A 346 -4.97 -32.00 -6.95
CA GLN A 346 -5.89 -32.47 -5.91
C GLN A 346 -5.26 -32.50 -4.53
N ARG A 347 -3.96 -32.79 -4.41
CA ARG A 347 -3.23 -32.84 -3.12
C ARG A 347 -3.19 -31.47 -2.46
N ILE A 348 -3.05 -30.40 -3.27
CA ILE A 348 -3.08 -29.01 -2.78
C ILE A 348 -4.50 -28.63 -2.38
N ILE A 349 -5.50 -29.01 -3.18
CA ILE A 349 -6.91 -28.73 -2.91
C ILE A 349 -7.34 -29.39 -1.59
N ASP A 350 -6.96 -30.64 -1.34
CA ASP A 350 -7.29 -31.37 -0.11
C ASP A 350 -6.71 -30.69 1.15
N GLN A 351 -5.56 -30.03 1.02
CA GLN A 351 -4.98 -29.24 2.13
C GLN A 351 -5.58 -27.84 2.27
N LEU A 352 -6.05 -27.25 1.17
CA LEU A 352 -6.70 -25.93 1.22
C LEU A 352 -8.11 -25.98 1.82
N LEU A 353 -8.86 -27.06 1.57
CA LEU A 353 -10.24 -27.21 2.08
C LEU A 353 -10.38 -27.00 3.59
N PRO A 354 -9.57 -27.63 4.48
CA PRO A 354 -9.61 -27.36 5.91
C PRO A 354 -9.29 -25.91 6.27
N LEU A 355 -8.37 -25.26 5.52
CA LEU A 355 -8.00 -23.87 5.76
C LEU A 355 -9.16 -22.92 5.45
N PHE A 356 -10.02 -23.25 4.47
CA PHE A 356 -11.25 -22.50 4.20
C PHE A 356 -12.24 -22.60 5.38
N ILE A 357 -12.32 -23.72 6.07
CA ILE A 357 -13.14 -23.85 7.29
C ILE A 357 -12.56 -22.97 8.40
N LEU A 358 -11.24 -23.02 8.59
CA LEU A 358 -10.57 -22.21 9.60
C LEU A 358 -10.67 -20.70 9.31
N SER A 359 -10.70 -20.29 8.03
CA SER A 359 -10.84 -18.88 7.67
C SER A 359 -12.17 -18.27 8.13
N VAL A 360 -13.23 -19.06 8.31
CA VAL A 360 -14.52 -18.60 8.88
C VAL A 360 -14.32 -18.00 10.28
N PHE A 361 -13.40 -18.55 11.06
CA PHE A 361 -13.08 -18.07 12.40
C PHE A 361 -11.89 -17.11 12.42
N LEU A 362 -10.90 -17.33 11.57
CA LEU A 362 -9.66 -16.58 11.54
C LEU A 362 -9.86 -15.15 10.99
N GLU A 363 -10.55 -15.00 9.86
CA GLU A 363 -10.64 -13.73 9.17
C GLU A 363 -11.47 -12.67 9.94
N PRO A 364 -12.60 -12.99 10.59
CA PRO A 364 -13.25 -12.05 11.50
C PRO A 364 -12.36 -11.60 12.68
N GLY A 365 -11.53 -12.53 13.22
CA GLY A 365 -10.54 -12.20 14.24
C GLY A 365 -9.43 -11.27 13.77
N ARG A 366 -9.01 -11.40 12.51
CA ARG A 366 -7.99 -10.52 11.90
C ARG A 366 -8.51 -9.12 11.60
N THR A 367 -9.82 -8.93 11.50
CA THR A 367 -10.45 -7.62 11.32
C THR A 367 -10.47 -6.82 12.63
N PHE A 368 -10.28 -7.48 13.77
CA PHE A 368 -10.15 -6.87 15.09
C PHE A 368 -8.84 -6.11 15.22
#